data_c6340b28528aa7e4db9a34c9dd32f78b
#
_entry.id   c6340b28528aa7e4db9a34c9dd32f78b
#
_cell.length_a   1.000
_cell.length_b   1.000
_cell.length_c   1.000
_cell.angle_alpha   90.00
_cell.angle_beta   90.00
_cell.angle_gamma   90.00
#
_symmetry.space_group_name_H-M   'P 1'
#
loop_
_entity.id
_entity.type
_entity.pdbx_description
1 polymer ?
#
loop_
_entity_poly.entity_id
_entity_poly.type
_entity_poly.pdbx_seq_one_letter_code
_entity_poly.pdbx_strand_id
1 'polypeptide(L)'
;PHYRSQAYYDSAPWRATWKGEGGGVLLNQAPHGIDIFTWLAGLPVRVMAKTRTRRHKIEVEDEASAMLEYANGAIGYYHTSVNEWPGGSYMELCGETGKIVIANGKLRFHTLETPIQEFTEKNDQMWASPPLREEEVVVEETESGHKAIIRNFARAILYNEPLLSPGVEGVVSLEFINALVLSGKKNEPVEIPVNRDEYDELIEELKKRSKAKKVSGPTKRITDPHHLV
;
A
#
# COMPACT_ATOMS: atom_id res chain seq x y z
N PRO A 1 6.97 2.90 3.32
CA PRO A 1 7.21 1.99 4.43
C PRO A 1 8.36 2.49 5.29
N HIS A 2 8.35 2.13 6.56
CA HIS A 2 9.38 2.52 7.50
C HIS A 2 10.30 1.34 7.76
N TYR A 3 11.61 1.58 7.75
CA TYR A 3 12.61 0.59 8.17
C TYR A 3 12.22 -0.05 9.52
N ARG A 4 12.38 -1.35 9.62
CA ARG A 4 12.24 -2.09 10.87
C ARG A 4 13.50 -2.90 11.14
N SER A 5 13.93 -2.92 12.40
CA SER A 5 15.05 -3.74 12.85
C SER A 5 14.58 -5.15 13.25
N GLN A 6 15.50 -6.10 13.41
CA GLN A 6 15.18 -7.41 13.98
C GLN A 6 14.59 -7.28 15.39
N ALA A 7 15.08 -6.32 16.20
CA ALA A 7 14.58 -6.07 17.54
C ALA A 7 13.08 -5.68 17.57
N TYR A 8 12.59 -4.98 16.54
CA TYR A 8 11.16 -4.71 16.40
C TYR A 8 10.37 -6.01 16.29
N TYR A 9 10.81 -6.92 15.44
CA TYR A 9 10.17 -8.21 15.26
C TYR A 9 10.30 -9.12 16.49
N ASP A 10 11.38 -9.02 17.24
CA ASP A 10 11.61 -9.79 18.46
C ASP A 10 10.87 -9.22 19.69
N SER A 11 10.19 -8.09 19.55
CA SER A 11 9.51 -7.40 20.65
C SER A 11 8.25 -8.10 21.17
N ALA A 12 7.66 -9.03 20.41
CA ALA A 12 6.47 -9.77 20.83
C ALA A 12 6.40 -11.15 20.15
N PRO A 13 5.84 -12.17 20.84
CA PRO A 13 5.81 -13.55 20.34
C PRO A 13 4.88 -13.73 19.11
N TRP A 14 3.85 -12.91 18.99
CA TRP A 14 2.89 -12.97 17.89
C TRP A 14 3.39 -12.28 16.62
N ARG A 15 4.33 -11.34 16.78
CA ARG A 15 4.78 -10.45 15.70
C ARG A 15 5.55 -11.23 14.63
N ALA A 16 5.25 -10.93 13.37
CA ALA A 16 5.87 -11.54 12.18
C ALA A 16 5.73 -13.07 12.11
N THR A 17 4.59 -13.59 12.59
CA THR A 17 4.21 -15.00 12.46
C THR A 17 2.87 -15.13 11.74
N TRP A 18 2.71 -16.18 10.92
CA TRP A 18 1.45 -16.43 10.24
C TRP A 18 0.29 -16.68 11.20
N LYS A 19 0.57 -17.38 12.31
CA LYS A 19 -0.45 -17.68 13.31
C LYS A 19 -0.86 -16.48 14.16
N GLY A 20 0.07 -15.56 14.43
CA GLY A 20 -0.17 -14.43 15.33
C GLY A 20 -0.57 -13.15 14.63
N GLU A 21 0.13 -12.78 13.56
CA GLU A 21 -0.07 -11.53 12.82
C GLU A 21 -0.79 -11.72 11.48
N GLY A 22 -0.63 -12.90 10.86
CA GLY A 22 -1.31 -13.25 9.61
C GLY A 22 -0.63 -12.74 8.34
N GLY A 23 0.46 -12.00 8.45
CA GLY A 23 1.22 -11.45 7.34
C GLY A 23 2.37 -10.57 7.83
N GLY A 24 3.13 -10.02 6.90
CA GLY A 24 4.31 -9.21 7.16
C GLY A 24 4.13 -7.74 6.81
N VAL A 25 5.05 -7.22 5.98
CA VAL A 25 5.05 -5.81 5.58
C VAL A 25 3.72 -5.39 4.94
N LEU A 26 3.11 -6.26 4.15
CA LEU A 26 1.86 -5.99 3.45
C LEU A 26 0.69 -5.75 4.42
N LEU A 27 0.63 -6.52 5.51
CA LEU A 27 -0.50 -6.48 6.45
C LEU A 27 -0.27 -5.54 7.63
N ASN A 28 0.99 -5.21 7.96
CA ASN A 28 1.31 -4.42 9.16
C ASN A 28 1.83 -3.00 8.84
N GLN A 29 2.84 -2.84 8.00
CA GLN A 29 3.46 -1.54 7.76
C GLN A 29 2.92 -0.83 6.52
N ALA A 30 2.47 -1.57 5.52
CA ALA A 30 2.01 -1.03 4.24
C ALA A 30 0.52 -0.65 4.14
N PRO A 31 -0.42 -1.08 5.02
CA PRO A 31 -1.86 -0.87 4.80
C PRO A 31 -2.24 0.59 4.54
N HIS A 32 -1.66 1.55 5.27
CA HIS A 32 -1.96 2.97 5.06
C HIS A 32 -1.56 3.47 3.66
N GLY A 33 -0.38 3.03 3.16
CA GLY A 33 0.07 3.36 1.82
C GLY A 33 -0.74 2.63 0.74
N ILE A 34 -1.15 1.39 1.01
CA ILE A 34 -2.02 0.59 0.14
C ILE A 34 -3.39 1.24 0.03
N ASP A 35 -3.96 1.70 1.13
CA ASP A 35 -5.26 2.36 1.16
C ASP A 35 -5.27 3.61 0.26
N ILE A 36 -4.30 4.50 0.44
CA ILE A 36 -4.15 5.68 -0.43
C ILE A 36 -3.92 5.26 -1.89
N PHE A 37 -3.10 4.25 -2.13
CA PHE A 37 -2.83 3.77 -3.48
C PHE A 37 -4.09 3.22 -4.15
N THR A 38 -4.83 2.35 -3.49
CA THR A 38 -6.05 1.76 -4.06
C THR A 38 -7.19 2.77 -4.17
N TRP A 39 -7.23 3.77 -3.28
CA TRP A 39 -8.18 4.88 -3.37
C TRP A 39 -7.94 5.76 -4.61
N LEU A 40 -6.67 6.05 -4.93
CA LEU A 40 -6.30 6.91 -6.06
C LEU A 40 -6.25 6.16 -7.40
N ALA A 41 -5.68 4.96 -7.42
CA ALA A 41 -5.46 4.19 -8.64
C ALA A 41 -6.58 3.17 -8.93
N GLY A 42 -7.45 2.88 -7.95
CA GLY A 42 -8.41 1.80 -8.01
C GLY A 42 -7.78 0.41 -7.79
N LEU A 43 -8.62 -0.62 -7.77
CA LEU A 43 -8.15 -2.00 -7.74
C LEU A 43 -7.73 -2.47 -9.14
N PRO A 44 -6.56 -3.11 -9.31
CA PRO A 44 -6.23 -3.83 -10.53
C PRO A 44 -7.15 -5.04 -10.70
N VAL A 45 -7.27 -5.55 -11.92
CA VAL A 45 -8.00 -6.79 -12.20
C VAL A 45 -7.12 -8.02 -12.07
N ARG A 46 -5.78 -7.85 -12.14
CA ARG A 46 -4.80 -8.93 -12.00
C ARG A 46 -3.49 -8.41 -11.44
N VAL A 47 -2.82 -9.24 -10.63
CA VAL A 47 -1.52 -8.92 -10.06
C VAL A 47 -0.55 -10.10 -10.27
N MET A 48 0.71 -9.77 -10.53
CA MET A 48 1.83 -10.71 -10.46
C MET A 48 2.81 -10.19 -9.42
N ALA A 49 2.87 -10.86 -8.26
CA ALA A 49 3.64 -10.41 -7.12
C ALA A 49 4.82 -11.32 -6.80
N LYS A 50 5.82 -10.74 -6.14
CA LYS A 50 6.93 -11.42 -5.50
C LYS A 50 7.02 -10.96 -4.05
N THR A 51 6.77 -11.86 -3.12
CA THR A 51 6.97 -11.62 -1.69
C THR A 51 8.23 -12.33 -1.20
N ARG A 52 9.01 -11.68 -0.34
CA ARG A 52 10.27 -12.23 0.17
C ARG A 52 10.46 -11.91 1.65
N THR A 53 11.11 -12.84 2.36
CA THR A 53 11.74 -12.59 3.65
C THR A 53 13.23 -12.52 3.40
N ARG A 54 13.79 -11.32 3.35
CA ARG A 54 15.13 -11.10 2.80
C ARG A 54 16.18 -10.82 3.85
N ARG A 55 15.86 -10.05 4.87
CA ARG A 55 16.83 -9.58 5.87
C ARG A 55 16.50 -10.01 7.30
N HIS A 56 15.25 -10.27 7.61
CA HIS A 56 14.82 -10.58 8.96
C HIS A 56 14.64 -12.09 9.18
N LYS A 57 14.84 -12.52 10.41
CA LYS A 57 14.56 -13.90 10.87
C LYS A 57 13.09 -13.99 11.29
N ILE A 58 12.18 -14.00 10.30
CA ILE A 58 10.72 -13.98 10.47
C ILE A 58 10.06 -14.96 9.49
N GLU A 59 8.79 -15.31 9.72
CA GLU A 59 8.04 -16.26 8.87
C GLU A 59 7.34 -15.58 7.68
N VAL A 60 7.01 -14.32 7.84
CA VAL A 60 6.23 -13.52 6.91
C VAL A 60 7.14 -12.67 6.00
N GLU A 61 6.59 -12.02 5.03
CA GLU A 61 7.34 -11.18 4.10
C GLU A 61 7.79 -9.86 4.74
N ASP A 62 9.04 -9.45 4.46
CA ASP A 62 9.60 -8.15 4.79
C ASP A 62 9.77 -7.23 3.57
N GLU A 63 9.43 -7.78 2.39
CA GLU A 63 9.47 -7.09 1.10
C GLU A 63 8.44 -7.69 0.14
N ALA A 64 7.76 -6.83 -0.61
CA ALA A 64 6.85 -7.22 -1.69
C ALA A 64 6.99 -6.28 -2.89
N SER A 65 6.95 -6.85 -4.10
CA SER A 65 6.91 -6.12 -5.37
C SER A 65 5.88 -6.77 -6.29
N ALA A 66 5.16 -5.98 -7.08
CA ALA A 66 4.17 -6.50 -8.00
C ALA A 66 4.06 -5.69 -9.28
N MET A 67 3.69 -6.36 -10.36
CA MET A 67 3.13 -5.78 -11.58
C MET A 67 1.61 -5.91 -11.51
N LEU A 68 0.91 -4.86 -11.91
CA LEU A 68 -0.53 -4.70 -11.78
C LEU A 68 -1.12 -4.45 -13.16
N GLU A 69 -2.25 -5.09 -13.46
CA GLU A 69 -3.01 -4.89 -14.68
C GLU A 69 -4.40 -4.37 -14.33
N TYR A 70 -4.83 -3.30 -15.01
CA TYR A 70 -6.11 -2.65 -14.81
C TYR A 70 -7.07 -2.92 -15.97
N ALA A 71 -8.37 -2.87 -15.69
CA ALA A 71 -9.41 -3.14 -16.70
C ALA A 71 -9.38 -2.21 -17.90
N ASN A 72 -8.87 -1.00 -17.73
CA ASN A 72 -8.70 0.00 -18.80
C ASN A 72 -7.41 -0.19 -19.63
N GLY A 73 -6.63 -1.26 -19.36
CA GLY A 73 -5.36 -1.55 -20.03
C GLY A 73 -4.14 -0.88 -19.39
N ALA A 74 -4.31 -0.06 -18.37
CA ALA A 74 -3.17 0.52 -17.64
C ALA A 74 -2.35 -0.56 -16.93
N ILE A 75 -1.04 -0.32 -16.84
CA ILE A 75 -0.10 -1.17 -16.10
C ILE A 75 0.45 -0.36 -14.93
N GLY A 76 0.48 -0.98 -13.75
CA GLY A 76 1.04 -0.39 -12.56
C GLY A 76 2.16 -1.23 -11.96
N TYR A 77 2.96 -0.61 -11.10
CA TYR A 77 3.99 -1.26 -10.31
C TYR A 77 3.83 -0.87 -8.85
N TYR A 78 3.92 -1.85 -7.98
CA TYR A 78 3.85 -1.65 -6.55
C TYR A 78 5.09 -2.22 -5.88
N HIS A 79 5.67 -1.48 -4.95
CA HIS A 79 6.77 -1.94 -4.12
C HIS A 79 6.60 -1.47 -2.68
N THR A 80 6.88 -2.36 -1.73
CA THR A 80 6.96 -2.03 -0.31
C THR A 80 8.02 -2.88 0.38
N SER A 81 8.76 -2.27 1.30
CA SER A 81 9.85 -2.93 2.01
C SER A 81 10.08 -2.28 3.38
N VAL A 82 10.49 -3.07 4.36
CA VAL A 82 11.02 -2.58 5.65
C VAL A 82 12.53 -2.74 5.75
N ASN A 83 13.18 -3.08 4.64
CA ASN A 83 14.61 -3.36 4.54
C ASN A 83 15.45 -2.15 4.10
N GLU A 84 14.83 -1.01 3.82
CA GLU A 84 15.42 0.11 3.13
C GLU A 84 15.59 1.32 4.04
N TRP A 85 16.74 2.00 3.92
CA TRP A 85 17.05 3.25 4.59
C TRP A 85 17.93 4.14 3.71
N PRO A 86 17.67 5.47 3.59
CA PRO A 86 16.50 6.15 4.17
C PRO A 86 15.20 5.68 3.53
N GLY A 87 14.14 5.63 4.34
CA GLY A 87 12.79 5.35 3.86
C GLY A 87 12.21 6.55 3.12
N GLY A 88 11.10 6.33 2.44
CA GLY A 88 10.37 7.36 1.72
C GLY A 88 9.10 6.79 1.09
N SER A 89 8.23 7.68 0.62
CA SER A 89 7.08 7.33 -0.18
C SER A 89 7.15 8.03 -1.53
N TYR A 90 6.89 7.29 -2.58
CA TYR A 90 6.78 7.81 -3.93
C TYR A 90 5.59 7.15 -4.60
N MET A 91 4.71 7.96 -5.19
CA MET A 91 3.59 7.52 -6.00
C MET A 91 3.51 8.41 -7.23
N GLU A 92 3.35 7.81 -8.39
CA GLU A 92 3.19 8.50 -9.66
C GLU A 92 1.99 7.90 -10.39
N LEU A 93 1.08 8.75 -10.82
CA LEU A 93 -0.07 8.38 -11.66
C LEU A 93 0.03 9.14 -12.97
N CYS A 94 0.24 8.42 -14.07
CA CYS A 94 0.31 8.97 -15.41
C CYS A 94 -1.02 8.76 -16.13
N GLY A 95 -1.55 9.82 -16.73
CA GLY A 95 -2.79 9.80 -17.52
C GLY A 95 -2.62 10.54 -18.84
N GLU A 96 -3.67 10.54 -19.66
CA GLU A 96 -3.73 11.18 -20.97
C GLU A 96 -3.51 12.69 -20.93
N THR A 97 -3.92 13.35 -19.84
CA THR A 97 -3.90 14.82 -19.70
C THR A 97 -2.84 15.30 -18.73
N GLY A 98 -1.99 14.41 -18.23
CA GLY A 98 -0.92 14.80 -17.31
C GLY A 98 -0.52 13.71 -16.32
N LYS A 99 0.12 14.16 -15.24
CA LYS A 99 0.73 13.30 -14.24
C LYS A 99 0.57 13.91 -12.85
N ILE A 100 0.31 13.05 -11.87
CA ILE A 100 0.34 13.40 -10.45
C ILE A 100 1.54 12.70 -9.82
N VAL A 101 2.35 13.43 -9.04
CA VAL A 101 3.48 12.88 -8.28
C VAL A 101 3.30 13.24 -6.81
N ILE A 102 3.26 12.23 -5.96
CA ILE A 102 3.27 12.37 -4.50
C ILE A 102 4.59 11.81 -4.00
N ALA A 103 5.43 12.66 -3.47
CA ALA A 103 6.75 12.28 -2.99
C ALA A 103 7.11 13.05 -1.72
N ASN A 104 7.46 12.32 -0.64
CA ASN A 104 7.92 12.91 0.61
C ASN A 104 6.98 14.02 1.16
N GLY A 105 5.67 13.78 1.11
CA GLY A 105 4.66 14.72 1.58
C GLY A 105 4.36 15.90 0.65
N LYS A 106 4.98 15.95 -0.53
CA LYS A 106 4.73 16.98 -1.55
C LYS A 106 3.89 16.41 -2.68
N LEU A 107 2.92 17.21 -3.14
CA LEU A 107 2.06 16.91 -4.28
C LEU A 107 2.44 17.86 -5.43
N ARG A 108 2.79 17.27 -6.58
CA ARG A 108 3.01 18.00 -7.83
C ARG A 108 2.01 17.52 -8.87
N PHE A 109 1.50 18.47 -9.61
CA PHE A 109 0.58 18.23 -10.69
C PHE A 109 1.20 18.73 -12.00
N HIS A 110 1.30 17.84 -12.97
CA HIS A 110 1.78 18.14 -14.32
C HIS A 110 0.61 18.03 -15.28
N THR A 111 0.21 19.11 -15.90
CA THR A 111 -0.89 19.16 -16.87
C THR A 111 -0.35 19.32 -18.29
N LEU A 112 -0.89 18.56 -19.23
CA LEU A 112 -0.63 18.70 -20.65
C LEU A 112 -1.68 19.63 -21.28
N GLU A 113 -1.27 20.53 -22.14
CA GLU A 113 -2.19 21.40 -22.88
C GLU A 113 -3.01 20.62 -23.93
N THR A 114 -2.44 19.54 -24.43
CA THR A 114 -3.07 18.60 -25.36
C THR A 114 -2.93 17.18 -24.80
N PRO A 115 -3.99 16.35 -24.83
CA PRO A 115 -3.89 14.95 -24.45
C PRO A 115 -2.77 14.23 -25.20
N ILE A 116 -2.06 13.31 -24.53
CA ILE A 116 -0.86 12.66 -25.09
C ILE A 116 -1.17 11.90 -26.38
N GLN A 117 -2.30 11.22 -26.46
CA GLN A 117 -2.71 10.50 -27.67
C GLN A 117 -2.94 11.49 -28.84
N GLU A 118 -3.66 12.57 -28.59
CA GLU A 118 -3.94 13.59 -29.61
C GLU A 118 -2.65 14.25 -30.15
N PHE A 119 -1.72 14.56 -29.22
CA PHE A 119 -0.42 15.11 -29.58
C PHE A 119 0.39 14.12 -30.42
N THR A 120 0.40 12.84 -30.04
CA THR A 120 1.12 11.79 -30.76
C THR A 120 0.60 11.59 -32.19
N GLU A 121 -0.71 11.68 -32.38
CA GLU A 121 -1.34 11.49 -33.69
C GLU A 121 -1.19 12.69 -34.64
N LYS A 122 -1.18 13.92 -34.08
CA LYS A 122 -1.21 15.16 -34.88
C LYS A 122 0.15 15.82 -35.05
N ASN A 123 1.13 15.48 -34.25
CA ASN A 123 2.44 16.12 -34.32
C ASN A 123 3.28 15.49 -35.43
N ASP A 124 3.85 16.31 -36.27
CA ASP A 124 4.75 15.92 -37.38
C ASP A 124 6.24 16.13 -37.10
N GLN A 125 6.57 16.67 -35.93
CA GLN A 125 7.96 16.96 -35.56
C GLN A 125 8.54 15.79 -34.75
N MET A 126 9.63 15.21 -35.24
CA MET A 126 10.29 14.04 -34.67
C MET A 126 10.67 14.20 -33.18
N TRP A 127 11.07 15.39 -32.75
CA TRP A 127 11.59 15.67 -31.42
C TRP A 127 10.72 16.57 -30.55
N ALA A 128 9.48 16.84 -30.99
CA ALA A 128 8.57 17.64 -30.21
C ALA A 128 8.04 16.88 -28.98
N SER A 129 7.71 17.62 -27.93
CA SER A 129 7.03 17.14 -26.74
C SER A 129 5.79 17.99 -26.49
N PRO A 130 4.71 17.43 -25.93
CA PRO A 130 3.53 18.21 -25.60
C PRO A 130 3.88 19.29 -24.56
N PRO A 131 3.33 20.50 -24.71
CA PRO A 131 3.52 21.57 -23.73
C PRO A 131 3.04 21.14 -22.35
N LEU A 132 3.87 21.41 -21.35
CA LEU A 132 3.69 20.98 -19.96
C LEU A 132 3.60 22.18 -19.03
N ARG A 133 2.65 22.14 -18.09
CA ARG A 133 2.62 23.01 -16.91
C ARG A 133 2.85 22.18 -15.67
N GLU A 134 3.71 22.66 -14.80
CA GLU A 134 3.97 22.04 -13.48
C GLU A 134 3.46 22.99 -12.40
N GLU A 135 2.67 22.45 -11.47
CA GLU A 135 2.13 23.18 -10.33
C GLU A 135 2.41 22.39 -9.05
N GLU A 136 2.99 23.05 -8.06
CA GLU A 136 3.03 22.52 -6.69
C GLU A 136 1.68 22.83 -6.03
N VAL A 137 0.94 21.80 -5.67
CA VAL A 137 -0.38 21.96 -5.06
C VAL A 137 -0.19 22.21 -3.57
N VAL A 138 -0.58 23.39 -3.12
CA VAL A 138 -0.66 23.71 -1.68
C VAL A 138 -1.94 23.11 -1.13
N VAL A 139 -1.81 22.11 -0.28
CA VAL A 139 -2.95 21.52 0.42
C VAL A 139 -3.29 22.39 1.63
N GLU A 140 -4.53 22.87 1.71
CA GLU A 140 -5.00 23.60 2.90
C GLU A 140 -4.93 22.72 4.14
N GLU A 141 -4.41 23.29 5.25
CA GLU A 141 -4.41 22.60 6.53
C GLU A 141 -5.86 22.49 7.05
N THR A 142 -6.38 21.29 7.01
CA THR A 142 -7.66 20.93 7.63
C THR A 142 -7.42 20.01 8.82
N GLU A 143 -8.41 19.91 9.72
CA GLU A 143 -8.33 18.92 10.79
C GLU A 143 -8.23 17.52 10.18
N SER A 144 -7.17 16.80 10.51
CA SER A 144 -6.82 15.52 9.91
C SER A 144 -6.42 14.47 10.95
N GLY A 145 -6.11 13.27 10.49
CA GLY A 145 -5.62 12.19 11.33
C GLY A 145 -6.65 11.63 12.32
N HIS A 146 -6.17 11.00 13.39
CA HIS A 146 -7.00 10.30 14.36
C HIS A 146 -8.06 11.19 15.01
N LYS A 147 -7.75 12.48 15.24
CA LYS A 147 -8.68 13.41 15.87
C LYS A 147 -9.90 13.68 14.99
N ALA A 148 -9.69 13.89 13.70
CA ALA A 148 -10.77 14.07 12.72
C ALA A 148 -11.67 12.84 12.63
N ILE A 149 -11.08 11.64 12.55
CA ILE A 149 -11.82 10.37 12.49
C ILE A 149 -12.65 10.13 13.74
N ILE A 150 -12.08 10.32 14.94
CA ILE A 150 -12.81 10.15 16.21
C ILE A 150 -13.96 11.14 16.31
N ARG A 151 -13.75 12.40 15.93
CA ARG A 151 -14.79 13.43 15.91
C ARG A 151 -15.91 13.07 14.93
N ASN A 152 -15.55 12.70 13.70
CA ASN A 152 -16.52 12.28 12.70
C ASN A 152 -17.34 11.07 13.16
N PHE A 153 -16.68 10.05 13.75
CA PHE A 153 -17.38 8.87 14.27
C PHE A 153 -18.40 9.25 15.38
N ALA A 154 -18.00 10.11 16.31
CA ALA A 154 -18.92 10.61 17.34
C ALA A 154 -20.10 11.39 16.74
N ARG A 155 -19.86 12.24 15.73
CA ARG A 155 -20.91 13.00 15.04
C ARG A 155 -21.81 12.11 14.18
N ALA A 156 -21.29 11.05 13.58
CA ALA A 156 -22.07 10.05 12.88
C ALA A 156 -23.09 9.39 13.82
N ILE A 157 -22.69 9.06 15.05
CA ILE A 157 -23.59 8.47 16.06
C ILE A 157 -24.62 9.49 16.55
N LEU A 158 -24.19 10.71 16.87
CA LEU A 158 -25.05 11.71 17.51
C LEU A 158 -25.97 12.46 16.54
N TYR A 159 -25.52 12.66 15.30
CA TYR A 159 -26.17 13.54 14.33
C TYR A 159 -26.44 12.85 12.99
N ASN A 160 -26.15 11.55 12.87
CA ASN A 160 -26.31 10.77 11.64
C ASN A 160 -25.51 11.36 10.45
N GLU A 161 -24.36 11.96 10.72
CA GLU A 161 -23.44 12.43 9.67
C GLU A 161 -22.80 11.25 8.96
N PRO A 162 -22.48 11.38 7.66
CA PRO A 162 -21.76 10.31 6.94
C PRO A 162 -20.37 10.08 7.54
N LEU A 163 -19.96 8.81 7.55
CA LEU A 163 -18.60 8.43 7.95
C LEU A 163 -17.58 8.87 6.90
N LEU A 164 -16.49 9.47 7.34
CA LEU A 164 -15.35 9.80 6.47
C LEU A 164 -14.59 8.55 5.98
N SER A 165 -14.61 7.50 6.78
CA SER A 165 -13.94 6.23 6.47
C SER A 165 -14.83 5.08 6.95
N PRO A 166 -15.80 4.67 6.16
CA PRO A 166 -16.65 3.51 6.45
C PRO A 166 -15.82 2.23 6.48
N GLY A 167 -16.08 1.34 7.45
CA GLY A 167 -15.30 0.09 7.58
C GLY A 167 -15.31 -0.80 6.34
N VAL A 168 -16.37 -0.71 5.52
CA VAL A 168 -16.46 -1.45 4.24
C VAL A 168 -15.38 -1.05 3.23
N GLU A 169 -14.88 0.18 3.27
CA GLU A 169 -13.80 0.63 2.37
C GLU A 169 -12.48 -0.10 2.65
N GLY A 170 -12.26 -0.53 3.89
CA GLY A 170 -11.08 -1.34 4.23
C GLY A 170 -11.01 -2.69 3.51
N VAL A 171 -12.14 -3.20 3.00
CA VAL A 171 -12.18 -4.43 2.19
C VAL A 171 -11.38 -4.27 0.90
N VAL A 172 -11.35 -3.08 0.31
CA VAL A 172 -10.63 -2.80 -0.93
C VAL A 172 -9.11 -3.00 -0.73
N SER A 173 -8.57 -2.38 0.32
CA SER A 173 -7.15 -2.52 0.66
C SER A 173 -6.79 -3.96 1.02
N LEU A 174 -7.67 -4.64 1.77
CA LEU A 174 -7.47 -6.04 2.16
C LEU A 174 -7.50 -6.97 0.95
N GLU A 175 -8.39 -6.74 -0.01
CA GLU A 175 -8.47 -7.49 -1.26
C GLU A 175 -7.15 -7.43 -2.03
N PHE A 176 -6.59 -6.23 -2.17
CA PHE A 176 -5.30 -6.03 -2.82
C PHE A 176 -4.16 -6.74 -2.06
N ILE A 177 -4.11 -6.61 -0.72
CA ILE A 177 -3.12 -7.31 0.11
C ILE A 177 -3.21 -8.83 -0.09
N ASN A 178 -4.41 -9.39 -0.04
CA ASN A 178 -4.63 -10.82 -0.19
C ASN A 178 -4.18 -11.33 -1.56
N ALA A 179 -4.46 -10.56 -2.62
CA ALA A 179 -4.00 -10.87 -3.97
C ALA A 179 -2.47 -10.88 -4.07
N LEU A 180 -1.79 -9.91 -3.47
CA LEU A 180 -0.32 -9.83 -3.43
C LEU A 180 0.28 -11.02 -2.66
N VAL A 181 -0.31 -11.38 -1.52
CA VAL A 181 0.15 -12.52 -0.71
C VAL A 181 -0.04 -13.81 -1.48
N LEU A 182 -1.24 -14.04 -2.04
CA LEU A 182 -1.56 -15.26 -2.79
C LEU A 182 -0.63 -15.41 -4.01
N SER A 183 -0.52 -14.37 -4.83
CA SER A 183 0.36 -14.35 -6.01
C SER A 183 1.82 -14.59 -5.63
N GLY A 184 2.31 -13.91 -4.58
CA GLY A 184 3.69 -14.05 -4.11
C GLY A 184 4.01 -15.45 -3.57
N LYS A 185 3.05 -16.16 -2.97
CA LYS A 185 3.22 -17.52 -2.46
C LYS A 185 3.13 -18.58 -3.55
N LYS A 186 2.20 -18.42 -4.49
CA LYS A 186 2.05 -19.30 -5.64
C LYS A 186 3.11 -19.07 -6.73
N ASN A 187 3.67 -17.85 -6.78
CA ASN A 187 4.53 -17.35 -7.86
C ASN A 187 3.82 -17.40 -9.23
N GLU A 188 2.54 -17.06 -9.24
CA GLU A 188 1.64 -17.02 -10.39
C GLU A 188 0.81 -15.74 -10.38
N PRO A 189 0.30 -15.26 -11.53
CA PRO A 189 -0.68 -14.19 -11.57
C PRO A 189 -1.96 -14.58 -10.81
N VAL A 190 -2.54 -13.60 -10.11
CA VAL A 190 -3.82 -13.76 -9.39
C VAL A 190 -4.78 -12.70 -9.86
N GLU A 191 -6.01 -13.09 -10.14
CA GLU A 191 -7.10 -12.18 -10.47
C GLU A 191 -7.75 -11.60 -9.22
N ILE A 192 -8.30 -10.41 -9.36
CA ILE A 192 -9.07 -9.71 -8.33
C ILE A 192 -10.52 -9.60 -8.82
N PRO A 193 -11.51 -10.02 -8.02
CA PRO A 193 -11.44 -10.45 -6.61
C PRO A 193 -10.79 -11.83 -6.43
N VAL A 194 -10.07 -11.97 -5.32
CA VAL A 194 -9.37 -13.22 -4.96
C VAL A 194 -10.36 -14.35 -4.69
N ASN A 195 -10.03 -15.57 -5.13
CA ASN A 195 -10.77 -16.76 -4.72
C ASN A 195 -10.61 -16.95 -3.19
N ARG A 196 -11.73 -16.88 -2.46
CA ARG A 196 -11.74 -16.91 -0.99
C ARG A 196 -11.28 -18.25 -0.44
N ASP A 197 -11.76 -19.34 -1.01
CA ASP A 197 -11.44 -20.70 -0.55
C ASP A 197 -9.94 -20.97 -0.73
N GLU A 198 -9.39 -20.59 -1.88
CA GLU A 198 -7.95 -20.74 -2.17
C GLU A 198 -7.07 -19.92 -1.22
N TYR A 199 -7.49 -18.69 -0.90
CA TYR A 199 -6.77 -17.85 0.06
C TYR A 199 -6.84 -18.43 1.48
N ASP A 200 -8.00 -18.90 1.90
CA ASP A 200 -8.20 -19.49 3.22
C ASP A 200 -7.38 -20.79 3.38
N GLU A 201 -7.34 -21.65 2.36
CA GLU A 201 -6.49 -22.83 2.34
C GLU A 201 -5.01 -22.48 2.49
N LEU A 202 -4.53 -21.47 1.75
CA LEU A 202 -3.15 -20.98 1.85
C LEU A 202 -2.84 -20.50 3.28
N ILE A 203 -3.69 -19.67 3.85
CA ILE A 203 -3.46 -19.11 5.19
C ILE A 203 -3.47 -20.21 6.25
N GLU A 204 -4.38 -21.18 6.17
CA GLU A 204 -4.41 -22.31 7.11
C GLU A 204 -3.17 -23.21 6.97
N GLU A 205 -2.65 -23.41 5.76
CA GLU A 205 -1.39 -24.12 5.56
C GLU A 205 -0.21 -23.36 6.18
N LEU A 206 -0.12 -22.05 5.97
CA LEU A 206 0.94 -21.21 6.54
C LEU A 206 0.87 -21.16 8.07
N LYS A 207 -0.34 -21.08 8.65
CA LYS A 207 -0.55 -21.16 10.11
C LYS A 207 -0.10 -22.50 10.70
N LYS A 208 -0.34 -23.62 10.02
CA LYS A 208 0.11 -24.96 10.47
C LYS A 208 1.63 -25.08 10.51
N ARG A 209 2.33 -24.37 9.63
CA ARG A 209 3.80 -24.34 9.56
C ARG A 209 4.41 -23.32 10.53
N SER A 210 3.60 -22.39 11.05
CA SER A 210 4.04 -21.31 11.93
C SER A 210 4.57 -21.85 13.25
N LYS A 211 5.74 -21.38 13.66
CA LYS A 211 6.42 -21.82 14.88
C LYS A 211 6.21 -20.79 16.00
N ALA A 212 5.98 -21.29 17.20
CA ALA A 212 5.93 -20.44 18.38
C ALA A 212 7.27 -19.70 18.56
N LYS A 213 7.24 -18.38 18.56
CA LYS A 213 8.41 -17.55 18.76
C LYS A 213 8.71 -17.41 20.25
N LYS A 214 9.92 -17.79 20.67
CA LYS A 214 10.40 -17.53 22.03
C LYS A 214 10.95 -16.10 22.09
N VAL A 215 10.33 -15.25 22.87
CA VAL A 215 10.86 -13.92 23.20
C VAL A 215 11.81 -14.07 24.38
N SER A 216 13.09 -13.77 24.17
CA SER A 216 14.10 -13.79 25.22
C SER A 216 14.27 -12.39 25.82
N GLY A 217 13.81 -12.19 27.05
CA GLY A 217 14.04 -10.99 27.83
C GLY A 217 12.84 -10.07 28.02
N PRO A 218 12.93 -9.09 28.93
CA PRO A 218 11.86 -8.13 29.16
C PRO A 218 11.71 -7.24 27.92
N THR A 219 10.58 -7.33 27.26
CA THR A 219 10.23 -6.47 26.13
C THR A 219 9.97 -5.05 26.63
N LYS A 220 10.95 -4.17 26.48
CA LYS A 220 10.74 -2.75 26.70
C LYS A 220 9.87 -2.24 25.56
N ARG A 221 8.57 -2.09 25.77
CA ARG A 221 7.68 -1.42 24.83
C ARG A 221 8.10 0.04 24.77
N ILE A 222 8.70 0.44 23.65
CA ILE A 222 8.97 1.82 23.35
C ILE A 222 7.94 2.22 22.28
N THR A 223 7.12 3.21 22.59
CA THR A 223 6.23 3.82 21.58
C THR A 223 7.10 4.40 20.47
N ASP A 224 6.72 4.17 19.22
CA ASP A 224 7.43 4.75 18.08
C ASP A 224 7.47 6.29 18.26
N PRO A 225 8.66 6.91 18.27
CA PRO A 225 8.78 8.36 18.46
C PRO A 225 7.96 9.18 17.47
N HIS A 226 7.68 8.64 16.27
CA HIS A 226 6.83 9.30 15.27
C HIS A 226 5.35 9.36 15.67
N HIS A 227 4.92 8.63 16.71
CA HIS A 227 3.56 8.68 17.25
C HIS A 227 3.45 9.49 18.55
N LEU A 228 4.50 10.18 18.97
CA LEU A 228 4.53 10.99 20.18
C LEU A 228 4.24 12.49 19.94
N VAL A 229 3.70 12.86 18.77
CA VAL A 229 3.32 14.22 18.41
C VAL A 229 1.82 14.42 18.53
#